data_49f47d2365c0da7852cb8814f3f0206a
#
_entry.id   49f47d2365c0da7852cb8814f3f0206a
#
_cell.length_a   1.000
_cell.length_b   1.000
_cell.length_c   1.000
_cell.angle_alpha   90.00
_cell.angle_beta   90.00
_cell.angle_gamma   90.00
#
_symmetry.space_group_name_H-M   'P 1'
#
loop_
_entity.id
_entity.type
_entity.pdbx_description
1 polymer ?
#
loop_
_entity_poly.entity_id
_entity_poly.type
_entity_poly.pdbx_seq_one_letter_code
_entity_poly.pdbx_strand_id
1 'polypeptide(L)'
;MNTKNLLLLASLVFAMPLSAQSPLEDFKRDITLSGSNYVAYRGPQKQLTPAPKGYKPFYLSHYGRHGSRYMIGKQAYDVPYFSLLKAKQEGKLTAKGEETLAKVKLIREEAKGRDGELTPLGALQHQGITKRMMERFPEIFAGNTNIEARSTVVIRCILSMENGLQQMLRMNPKLHIFHDASEHDMYYMNQGDRYLDSLKNSVGRKVVQEEFSKKHACYSRVMQELFNDPAWVKQNINQSDLNRKLYEMASSVQGTESVSYTHLRAHETKANL
;
A
#
# COMPACT_ATOMS: atom_id res chain seq x y z
N MET A 1 -50.69 -19.33 13.79
CA MET A 1 -49.44 -19.51 13.01
C MET A 1 -48.41 -20.09 13.96
N ASN A 2 -47.84 -21.24 13.63
CA ASN A 2 -47.00 -22.00 14.53
C ASN A 2 -45.63 -21.28 14.70
N THR A 3 -45.13 -21.16 15.93
CA THR A 3 -43.85 -20.47 16.26
C THR A 3 -42.66 -20.92 15.40
N LYS A 4 -42.67 -22.18 14.95
CA LYS A 4 -41.69 -22.74 14.02
C LYS A 4 -41.74 -22.05 12.62
N ASN A 5 -42.95 -21.72 12.16
CA ASN A 5 -43.12 -21.03 10.86
C ASN A 5 -42.76 -19.55 10.96
N LEU A 6 -42.92 -18.93 12.13
CA LEU A 6 -42.52 -17.55 12.38
C LEU A 6 -40.98 -17.43 12.43
N LEU A 7 -40.27 -18.40 13.03
CA LEU A 7 -38.80 -18.45 13.03
C LEU A 7 -38.22 -18.72 11.63
N LEU A 8 -38.88 -19.55 10.81
CA LEU A 8 -38.47 -19.79 9.44
C LEU A 8 -38.67 -18.56 8.55
N LEU A 9 -39.78 -17.82 8.75
CA LEU A 9 -40.01 -16.56 8.05
C LEU A 9 -38.98 -15.46 8.45
N ALA A 10 -38.64 -15.38 9.75
CA ALA A 10 -37.66 -14.45 10.27
C ALA A 10 -36.24 -14.78 9.72
N SER A 11 -35.87 -16.06 9.60
CA SER A 11 -34.59 -16.46 9.02
C SER A 11 -34.49 -16.17 7.52
N LEU A 12 -35.60 -16.25 6.78
CA LEU A 12 -35.65 -15.87 5.35
C LEU A 12 -35.54 -14.36 5.11
N VAL A 13 -36.03 -13.53 6.02
CA VAL A 13 -35.92 -12.06 5.92
C VAL A 13 -34.49 -11.59 6.22
N PHE A 14 -33.71 -12.33 7.03
CA PHE A 14 -32.29 -12.07 7.28
C PHE A 14 -31.35 -12.66 6.22
N ALA A 15 -31.84 -13.49 5.31
CA ALA A 15 -31.11 -13.95 4.13
C ALA A 15 -31.25 -12.94 2.96
N MET A 16 -31.18 -11.63 3.24
CA MET A 16 -30.90 -10.69 2.16
C MET A 16 -29.54 -11.07 1.59
N PRO A 17 -29.41 -11.22 0.26
CA PRO A 17 -28.10 -11.39 -0.32
C PRO A 17 -27.29 -10.14 0.08
N LEU A 18 -26.30 -10.30 0.93
CA LEU A 18 -25.20 -9.36 1.06
C LEU A 18 -24.56 -9.34 -0.33
N SER A 19 -25.07 -8.47 -1.22
CA SER A 19 -24.42 -8.17 -2.47
C SER A 19 -23.05 -7.62 -2.08
N ALA A 20 -22.04 -8.48 -2.07
CA ALA A 20 -20.68 -8.05 -1.94
C ALA A 20 -20.45 -7.04 -3.06
N GLN A 21 -20.26 -5.79 -2.67
CA GLN A 21 -20.03 -4.70 -3.62
C GLN A 21 -18.82 -5.09 -4.47
N SER A 22 -18.98 -5.08 -5.78
CA SER A 22 -17.91 -5.46 -6.69
C SER A 22 -16.73 -4.52 -6.49
N PRO A 23 -15.50 -5.01 -6.22
CA PRO A 23 -14.32 -4.15 -6.14
C PRO A 23 -14.12 -3.27 -7.38
N LEU A 24 -14.64 -3.68 -8.53
CA LEU A 24 -14.57 -2.92 -9.78
C LEU A 24 -15.30 -1.58 -9.68
N GLU A 25 -16.45 -1.52 -9.01
CA GLU A 25 -17.19 -0.26 -8.83
C GLU A 25 -16.43 0.70 -7.90
N ASP A 26 -15.75 0.18 -6.88
CA ASP A 26 -14.87 0.99 -6.04
C ASP A 26 -13.68 1.55 -6.83
N PHE A 27 -13.07 0.75 -7.71
CA PHE A 27 -11.97 1.19 -8.57
C PHE A 27 -12.40 2.21 -9.63
N LYS A 28 -13.63 2.09 -10.18
CA LYS A 28 -14.20 3.11 -11.08
C LYS A 28 -14.40 4.44 -10.37
N ARG A 29 -14.82 4.41 -9.11
CA ARG A 29 -15.02 5.61 -8.29
C ARG A 29 -13.72 6.25 -7.84
N ASP A 30 -12.74 5.45 -7.44
CA ASP A 30 -11.42 5.90 -6.98
C ASP A 30 -10.35 4.88 -7.41
N ILE A 31 -9.68 5.16 -8.52
CA ILE A 31 -8.66 4.29 -9.10
C ILE A 31 -7.50 4.03 -8.12
N THR A 32 -7.24 4.92 -7.17
CA THR A 32 -6.15 4.74 -6.20
C THR A 32 -6.38 3.51 -5.30
N LEU A 33 -7.64 3.10 -5.12
CA LEU A 33 -7.98 1.89 -4.36
C LEU A 33 -7.48 0.61 -5.04
N SER A 34 -7.25 0.63 -6.35
CA SER A 34 -6.63 -0.49 -7.07
C SER A 34 -5.15 -0.71 -6.69
N GLY A 35 -4.54 0.24 -6.01
CA GLY A 35 -3.13 0.17 -5.57
C GLY A 35 -2.84 -0.88 -4.50
N SER A 36 -3.83 -1.69 -4.07
CA SER A 36 -3.66 -2.75 -3.07
C SER A 36 -2.97 -2.21 -1.80
N ASN A 37 -1.87 -2.83 -1.37
CA ASN A 37 -1.12 -2.41 -0.18
C ASN A 37 -0.23 -1.16 -0.40
N TYR A 38 -0.25 -0.58 -1.59
CA TYR A 38 0.38 0.72 -1.89
C TYR A 38 -0.57 1.91 -1.69
N VAL A 39 -1.87 1.66 -1.41
CA VAL A 39 -2.80 2.76 -1.09
C VAL A 39 -2.27 3.56 0.09
N ALA A 40 -2.06 4.86 -0.12
CA ALA A 40 -1.54 5.73 0.93
C ALA A 40 -2.57 5.85 2.07
N TYR A 41 -2.10 5.71 3.31
CA TYR A 41 -2.97 5.84 4.48
C TYR A 41 -3.49 7.27 4.62
N ARG A 42 -4.79 7.43 4.51
CA ARG A 42 -5.49 8.74 4.56
C ARG A 42 -6.04 9.09 5.94
N GLY A 43 -5.89 8.19 6.91
CA GLY A 43 -6.52 8.30 8.23
C GLY A 43 -7.99 7.84 8.24
N PRO A 44 -8.60 7.77 9.42
CA PRO A 44 -10.00 7.39 9.56
C PRO A 44 -10.92 8.45 8.92
N GLN A 45 -11.89 7.99 8.14
CA GLN A 45 -12.88 8.84 7.45
C GLN A 45 -14.19 8.91 8.23
N LYS A 46 -14.39 8.05 9.21
CA LYS A 46 -15.60 8.01 10.03
C LYS A 46 -15.29 8.42 11.46
N GLN A 47 -16.27 9.06 12.09
CA GLN A 47 -16.19 9.34 13.51
C GLN A 47 -16.17 8.02 14.30
N LEU A 48 -15.29 7.93 15.29
CA LEU A 48 -15.19 6.74 16.13
C LEU A 48 -16.38 6.69 17.10
N THR A 49 -16.86 5.46 17.35
CA THR A 49 -17.89 5.22 18.34
C THR A 49 -17.40 5.68 19.73
N PRO A 50 -18.22 6.39 20.50
CA PRO A 50 -17.86 6.76 21.86
C PRO A 50 -17.73 5.53 22.76
N ALA A 51 -16.95 5.65 23.84
CA ALA A 51 -16.84 4.60 24.83
C ALA A 51 -18.24 4.31 25.48
N PRO A 52 -18.56 3.05 25.79
CA PRO A 52 -19.78 2.72 26.53
C PRO A 52 -19.82 3.47 27.88
N LYS A 53 -21.04 3.79 28.37
CA LYS A 53 -21.21 4.49 29.64
C LYS A 53 -20.58 3.68 30.79
N GLY A 54 -19.77 4.34 31.59
CA GLY A 54 -19.08 3.73 32.74
C GLY A 54 -17.72 3.10 32.41
N TYR A 55 -17.33 3.05 31.16
CA TYR A 55 -16.01 2.54 30.74
C TYR A 55 -15.03 3.68 30.49
N LYS A 56 -13.79 3.47 30.90
CA LYS A 56 -12.66 4.38 30.63
C LYS A 56 -11.50 3.57 30.08
N PRO A 57 -10.78 4.07 29.06
CA PRO A 57 -9.57 3.42 28.58
C PRO A 57 -8.49 3.47 29.66
N PHE A 58 -7.76 2.36 29.86
CA PHE A 58 -6.66 2.28 30.82
C PHE A 58 -5.37 1.77 30.18
N TYR A 59 -5.44 1.21 28.98
CA TYR A 59 -4.32 0.68 28.25
C TYR A 59 -4.56 0.83 26.74
N LEU A 60 -3.51 1.10 25.99
CA LEU A 60 -3.55 1.14 24.52
C LEU A 60 -2.40 0.30 23.96
N SER A 61 -2.73 -0.65 23.10
CA SER A 61 -1.78 -1.40 22.30
C SER A 61 -1.92 -1.02 20.84
N HIS A 62 -0.81 -0.71 20.18
CA HIS A 62 -0.78 -0.35 18.77
C HIS A 62 0.20 -1.23 18.02
N TYR A 63 -0.28 -1.94 17.01
CA TYR A 63 0.56 -2.65 16.04
C TYR A 63 0.42 -1.99 14.68
N GLY A 64 1.52 -1.48 14.17
CA GLY A 64 1.55 -0.73 12.92
C GLY A 64 2.47 -1.35 11.87
N ARG A 65 2.21 -1.05 10.61
CA ARG A 65 3.13 -1.26 9.51
C ARG A 65 3.97 0.02 9.32
N HIS A 66 5.17 -0.09 8.74
CA HIS A 66 5.91 1.11 8.30
C HIS A 66 5.06 2.02 7.42
N GLY A 67 5.33 3.31 7.43
CA GLY A 67 4.68 4.30 6.56
C GLY A 67 4.99 4.09 5.07
N SER A 68 4.47 4.95 4.22
CA SER A 68 4.76 4.94 2.78
C SER A 68 6.27 4.96 2.54
N ARG A 69 6.70 4.19 1.54
CA ARG A 69 8.11 3.99 1.21
C ARG A 69 8.36 3.97 -0.29
N TYR A 70 9.58 4.24 -0.69
CA TYR A 70 10.05 3.93 -2.05
C TYR A 70 10.04 2.41 -2.30
N MET A 71 10.01 1.99 -3.57
CA MET A 71 10.01 0.57 -3.92
C MET A 71 11.32 -0.11 -3.52
N ILE A 72 11.24 -1.42 -3.21
CA ILE A 72 12.38 -2.20 -2.69
C ILE A 72 13.26 -2.69 -3.81
N GLY A 73 14.07 -1.96 -4.40
CA GLY A 73 15.04 -2.43 -5.37
C GLY A 73 14.92 -1.78 -6.73
N LYS A 74 16.06 -1.52 -7.29
CA LYS A 74 16.26 -0.79 -8.55
C LYS A 74 15.46 -1.33 -9.72
N GLN A 75 15.32 -2.65 -9.83
CA GLN A 75 14.60 -3.28 -10.93
C GLN A 75 13.13 -2.82 -11.05
N ALA A 76 12.54 -2.39 -9.95
CA ALA A 76 11.19 -1.86 -9.95
C ALA A 76 11.08 -0.57 -10.79
N TYR A 77 12.15 0.21 -10.85
CA TYR A 77 12.28 1.43 -11.65
C TYR A 77 13.01 1.21 -12.96
N ASP A 78 14.05 0.39 -12.94
CA ASP A 78 14.94 0.19 -14.09
C ASP A 78 14.26 -0.59 -15.23
N VAL A 79 13.47 -1.61 -14.92
CA VAL A 79 12.79 -2.41 -15.96
C VAL A 79 11.85 -1.55 -16.81
N PRO A 80 10.90 -0.76 -16.24
CA PRO A 80 10.08 0.14 -17.05
C PRO A 80 10.90 1.17 -17.82
N TYR A 81 11.88 1.77 -17.17
CA TYR A 81 12.69 2.82 -17.80
C TYR A 81 13.46 2.30 -19.00
N PHE A 82 14.24 1.24 -18.85
CA PHE A 82 15.09 0.74 -19.93
C PHE A 82 14.29 0.06 -21.04
N SER A 83 13.17 -0.59 -20.73
CA SER A 83 12.27 -1.14 -21.74
C SER A 83 11.69 -0.05 -22.65
N LEU A 84 11.20 1.03 -22.06
CA LEU A 84 10.65 2.16 -22.81
C LEU A 84 11.76 2.95 -23.52
N LEU A 85 12.93 3.14 -22.90
CA LEU A 85 14.06 3.83 -23.51
C LEU A 85 14.55 3.10 -24.76
N LYS A 86 14.69 1.78 -24.71
CA LYS A 86 15.04 0.95 -25.88
C LYS A 86 14.01 1.12 -27.00
N ALA A 87 12.74 1.04 -26.67
CA ALA A 87 11.67 1.22 -27.64
C ALA A 87 11.69 2.62 -28.27
N LYS A 88 12.01 3.67 -27.49
CA LYS A 88 12.19 5.03 -28.00
C LYS A 88 13.33 5.12 -29.00
N GLN A 89 14.50 4.56 -28.67
CA GLN A 89 15.68 4.56 -29.53
C GLN A 89 15.45 3.89 -30.88
N GLU A 90 14.54 2.91 -30.91
CA GLU A 90 14.19 2.17 -32.12
C GLU A 90 12.89 2.67 -32.79
N GLY A 91 12.32 3.80 -32.33
CA GLY A 91 11.10 4.41 -32.91
C GLY A 91 9.85 3.56 -32.71
N LYS A 92 9.79 2.76 -31.63
CA LYS A 92 8.72 1.78 -31.36
C LYS A 92 7.70 2.27 -30.34
N LEU A 93 7.80 3.50 -29.83
CA LEU A 93 6.83 4.07 -28.91
C LEU A 93 5.68 4.77 -29.65
N THR A 94 4.50 4.70 -29.05
CA THR A 94 3.39 5.61 -29.36
C THR A 94 3.59 6.96 -28.65
N ALA A 95 2.76 7.95 -28.94
CA ALA A 95 2.76 9.22 -28.18
C ALA A 95 2.51 8.96 -26.67
N LYS A 96 1.65 7.99 -26.31
CA LYS A 96 1.42 7.58 -24.92
C LYS A 96 2.64 6.89 -24.30
N GLY A 97 3.37 6.11 -25.09
CA GLY A 97 4.64 5.51 -24.67
C GLY A 97 5.70 6.54 -24.34
N GLU A 98 5.82 7.59 -25.17
CA GLU A 98 6.76 8.72 -24.92
C GLU A 98 6.40 9.48 -23.63
N GLU A 99 5.11 9.80 -23.43
CA GLU A 99 4.63 10.42 -22.20
C GLU A 99 4.94 9.56 -20.99
N THR A 100 4.69 8.23 -21.09
CA THR A 100 4.95 7.28 -20.02
C THR A 100 6.45 7.20 -19.70
N LEU A 101 7.32 7.15 -20.70
CA LEU A 101 8.77 7.17 -20.49
C LEU A 101 9.21 8.42 -19.73
N ALA A 102 8.68 9.59 -20.06
CA ALA A 102 9.00 10.84 -19.36
C ALA A 102 8.63 10.77 -17.87
N LYS A 103 7.44 10.26 -17.56
CA LYS A 103 6.96 10.07 -16.17
C LYS A 103 7.81 9.03 -15.42
N VAL A 104 8.08 7.89 -16.03
CA VAL A 104 8.92 6.82 -15.45
C VAL A 104 10.33 7.34 -15.14
N LYS A 105 10.88 8.17 -16.02
CA LYS A 105 12.19 8.82 -15.80
C LYS A 105 12.17 9.70 -14.55
N LEU A 106 11.16 10.56 -14.39
CA LEU A 106 11.04 11.45 -13.22
C LEU A 106 10.94 10.65 -11.92
N ILE A 107 10.07 9.62 -11.88
CA ILE A 107 9.89 8.76 -10.71
C ILE A 107 11.19 8.02 -10.36
N ARG A 108 11.89 7.53 -11.38
CA ARG A 108 13.16 6.83 -11.21
C ARG A 108 14.26 7.74 -10.64
N GLU A 109 14.39 8.96 -11.15
CA GLU A 109 15.37 9.93 -10.64
C GLU A 109 15.07 10.35 -9.20
N GLU A 110 13.80 10.56 -8.85
CA GLU A 110 13.40 10.84 -7.47
C GLU A 110 13.76 9.71 -6.51
N ALA A 111 13.56 8.46 -6.93
CA ALA A 111 13.81 7.29 -6.10
C ALA A 111 15.28 6.85 -6.06
N LYS A 112 16.18 7.53 -6.83
CA LYS A 112 17.56 7.13 -6.99
C LYS A 112 18.32 7.11 -5.66
N GLY A 113 18.85 5.93 -5.32
CA GLY A 113 19.60 5.72 -4.07
C GLY A 113 18.73 5.65 -2.82
N ARG A 114 17.38 5.58 -3.00
CA ARG A 114 16.42 5.56 -1.90
C ARG A 114 15.57 4.27 -1.86
N ASP A 115 16.12 3.18 -2.37
CA ASP A 115 15.42 1.90 -2.45
C ASP A 115 14.92 1.42 -1.09
N GLY A 116 13.60 1.30 -0.96
CA GLY A 116 12.95 0.82 0.26
C GLY A 116 12.95 1.77 1.46
N GLU A 117 13.44 3.00 1.29
CA GLU A 117 13.44 4.01 2.34
C GLU A 117 12.04 4.55 2.61
N LEU A 118 11.82 5.00 3.84
CA LEU A 118 10.60 5.72 4.23
C LEU A 118 10.51 7.04 3.45
N THR A 119 9.32 7.32 2.88
CA THR A 119 9.09 8.62 2.24
C THR A 119 8.77 9.70 3.29
N PRO A 120 8.91 10.99 2.95
CA PRO A 120 8.42 12.08 3.82
C PRO A 120 6.95 11.91 4.19
N LEU A 121 6.10 11.50 3.25
CA LEU A 121 4.70 11.19 3.54
C LEU A 121 4.57 10.05 4.54
N GLY A 122 5.41 9.02 4.45
CA GLY A 122 5.43 7.91 5.41
C GLY A 122 5.72 8.36 6.83
N ALA A 123 6.63 9.31 7.00
CA ALA A 123 6.91 9.93 8.30
C ALA A 123 5.69 10.71 8.83
N LEU A 124 5.08 11.56 7.99
CA LEU A 124 3.88 12.32 8.33
C LEU A 124 2.68 11.43 8.69
N GLN A 125 2.55 10.26 8.03
CA GLN A 125 1.51 9.29 8.36
C GLN A 125 1.62 8.82 9.82
N HIS A 126 2.82 8.48 10.28
CA HIS A 126 3.05 8.05 11.67
C HIS A 126 2.87 9.17 12.68
N GLN A 127 3.34 10.38 12.37
CA GLN A 127 3.06 11.56 13.20
C GLN A 127 1.54 11.78 13.33
N GLY A 128 0.80 11.70 12.23
CA GLY A 128 -0.66 11.86 12.22
C GLY A 128 -1.42 10.75 12.94
N ILE A 129 -0.97 9.48 12.84
CA ILE A 129 -1.54 8.36 13.61
C ILE A 129 -1.38 8.62 15.10
N THR A 130 -0.17 8.94 15.51
CA THR A 130 0.16 9.21 16.93
C THR A 130 -0.62 10.39 17.46
N LYS A 131 -0.68 11.50 16.73
CA LYS A 131 -1.47 12.66 17.10
C LYS A 131 -2.93 12.27 17.40
N ARG A 132 -3.58 11.55 16.48
CA ARG A 132 -4.97 11.11 16.68
C ARG A 132 -5.15 10.15 17.86
N MET A 133 -4.19 9.25 18.12
CA MET A 133 -4.23 8.38 19.31
C MET A 133 -4.22 9.19 20.60
N MET A 134 -3.31 10.15 20.71
CA MET A 134 -3.19 10.99 21.90
C MET A 134 -4.40 11.93 22.09
N GLU A 135 -4.93 12.49 21.01
CA GLU A 135 -6.16 13.31 21.04
C GLU A 135 -7.40 12.47 21.42
N ARG A 136 -7.43 11.20 21.00
CA ARG A 136 -8.56 10.31 21.27
C ARG A 136 -8.56 9.74 22.69
N PHE A 137 -7.38 9.50 23.25
CA PHE A 137 -7.19 8.84 24.54
C PHE A 137 -6.26 9.66 25.46
N PRO A 138 -6.59 10.94 25.72
CA PRO A 138 -5.71 11.82 26.45
C PRO A 138 -5.39 11.32 27.86
N GLU A 139 -6.29 10.58 28.49
CA GLU A 139 -6.10 9.98 29.82
C GLU A 139 -4.99 8.92 29.85
N ILE A 140 -4.76 8.20 28.75
CA ILE A 140 -3.70 7.19 28.65
C ILE A 140 -2.32 7.86 28.55
N PHE A 141 -2.26 9.01 27.89
CA PHE A 141 -0.99 9.73 27.63
C PHE A 141 -0.74 10.88 28.60
N ALA A 142 -1.48 10.95 29.72
CA ALA A 142 -1.34 12.03 30.69
C ALA A 142 -0.11 11.84 31.61
N GLY A 143 0.50 12.96 32.03
CA GLY A 143 1.58 12.94 33.02
C GLY A 143 2.82 12.18 32.57
N ASN A 144 3.35 11.32 33.44
CA ASN A 144 4.60 10.57 33.26
C ASN A 144 4.33 9.13 32.74
N THR A 145 3.39 8.94 31.87
CA THR A 145 3.05 7.60 31.36
C THR A 145 4.23 6.93 30.69
N ASN A 146 4.42 5.64 30.97
CA ASN A 146 5.42 4.81 30.32
C ASN A 146 4.92 4.35 28.95
N ILE A 147 5.76 4.51 27.96
CA ILE A 147 5.55 4.05 26.59
C ILE A 147 6.62 3.01 26.28
N GLU A 148 6.22 1.81 25.92
CA GLU A 148 7.10 0.80 25.35
C GLU A 148 6.89 0.73 23.85
N ALA A 149 7.94 0.92 23.08
CA ALA A 149 7.90 0.87 21.62
C ALA A 149 8.97 -0.08 21.09
N ARG A 150 8.58 -0.90 20.12
CA ARG A 150 9.49 -1.83 19.48
C ARG A 150 9.34 -1.82 17.99
N SER A 151 10.44 -1.98 17.28
CA SER A 151 10.47 -2.06 15.82
C SER A 151 11.24 -3.28 15.37
N THR A 152 10.98 -3.73 14.14
CA THR A 152 11.92 -4.60 13.42
C THR A 152 13.23 -3.85 13.17
N VAL A 153 14.31 -4.57 12.88
CA VAL A 153 15.63 -3.98 12.55
C VAL A 153 15.68 -3.29 11.18
N VAL A 154 14.58 -3.25 10.47
CA VAL A 154 14.48 -2.61 9.16
C VAL A 154 14.38 -1.10 9.32
N ILE A 155 15.32 -0.34 8.75
CA ILE A 155 15.48 1.12 8.93
C ILE A 155 14.15 1.89 8.76
N ARG A 156 13.37 1.61 7.71
CA ARG A 156 12.07 2.31 7.52
C ARG A 156 11.05 2.01 8.62
N CYS A 157 11.13 0.83 9.27
CA CYS A 157 10.27 0.50 10.40
C CYS A 157 10.70 1.28 11.65
N ILE A 158 12.02 1.32 11.92
CA ILE A 158 12.60 2.11 13.00
C ILE A 158 12.21 3.59 12.82
N LEU A 159 12.44 4.16 11.65
CA LEU A 159 12.08 5.55 11.37
C LEU A 159 10.58 5.83 11.48
N SER A 160 9.72 4.85 11.14
CA SER A 160 8.28 4.96 11.32
C SER A 160 7.91 5.04 12.81
N MET A 161 8.50 4.17 13.64
CA MET A 161 8.35 4.20 15.08
C MET A 161 8.84 5.54 15.66
N GLU A 162 10.06 5.95 15.31
CA GLU A 162 10.67 7.19 15.82
C GLU A 162 9.84 8.44 15.49
N ASN A 163 9.28 8.53 14.26
CA ASN A 163 8.39 9.63 13.90
C ASN A 163 7.13 9.68 14.79
N GLY A 164 6.60 8.52 15.15
CA GLY A 164 5.50 8.42 16.12
C GLY A 164 5.93 8.89 17.52
N LEU A 165 7.06 8.38 18.01
CA LEU A 165 7.58 8.72 19.34
C LEU A 165 7.93 10.21 19.47
N GLN A 166 8.57 10.79 18.47
CA GLN A 166 8.82 12.23 18.42
C GLN A 166 7.54 13.06 18.49
N GLN A 167 6.48 12.60 17.80
CA GLN A 167 5.18 13.26 17.88
C GLN A 167 4.56 13.14 19.27
N MET A 168 4.73 12.00 19.98
CA MET A 168 4.30 11.84 21.37
C MET A 168 4.98 12.87 22.27
N LEU A 169 6.31 12.99 22.18
CA LEU A 169 7.09 13.94 22.98
C LEU A 169 6.76 15.42 22.67
N ARG A 170 6.42 15.75 21.41
CA ARG A 170 5.93 17.10 21.06
C ARG A 170 4.63 17.45 21.77
N MET A 171 3.75 16.46 21.98
CA MET A 171 2.45 16.66 22.62
C MET A 171 2.52 16.54 24.14
N ASN A 172 3.35 15.63 24.67
CA ASN A 172 3.61 15.48 26.09
C ASN A 172 5.09 15.15 26.36
N PRO A 173 5.92 16.15 26.70
CA PRO A 173 7.35 15.95 26.96
C PRO A 173 7.65 15.22 28.28
N LYS A 174 6.64 14.92 29.10
CA LYS A 174 6.79 14.18 30.37
C LYS A 174 6.68 12.67 30.21
N LEU A 175 6.40 12.17 29.01
CA LEU A 175 6.33 10.74 28.75
C LEU A 175 7.69 10.07 28.96
N HIS A 176 7.69 8.90 29.59
CA HIS A 176 8.85 8.05 29.69
C HIS A 176 8.81 7.03 28.55
N ILE A 177 9.68 7.19 27.58
CA ILE A 177 9.71 6.34 26.40
C ILE A 177 10.88 5.36 26.49
N PHE A 178 10.56 4.06 26.41
CA PHE A 178 11.48 2.97 26.24
C PHE A 178 11.29 2.41 24.83
N HIS A 179 12.34 2.38 24.03
CA HIS A 179 12.23 1.89 22.66
C HIS A 179 13.41 0.99 22.31
N ASP A 180 13.14 0.01 21.45
CA ASP A 180 14.13 -0.95 20.98
C ASP A 180 13.85 -1.39 19.53
N ALA A 181 14.90 -1.82 18.86
CA ALA A 181 14.87 -2.46 17.56
C ALA A 181 15.95 -3.53 17.51
N SER A 182 15.59 -4.76 17.85
CA SER A 182 16.54 -5.86 17.98
C SER A 182 16.14 -7.11 17.19
N GLU A 183 17.14 -7.91 16.80
CA GLU A 183 16.94 -9.23 16.21
C GLU A 183 16.22 -10.19 17.18
N HIS A 184 16.39 -9.99 18.48
CA HIS A 184 15.72 -10.78 19.51
C HIS A 184 14.19 -10.75 19.36
N ASP A 185 13.63 -9.60 19.01
CA ASP A 185 12.18 -9.40 18.91
C ASP A 185 11.61 -9.73 17.53
N MET A 186 12.43 -10.06 16.54
CA MET A 186 11.99 -10.35 15.17
C MET A 186 11.05 -11.53 15.05
N TYR A 187 11.12 -12.51 15.98
CA TYR A 187 10.29 -13.72 15.92
C TYR A 187 8.78 -13.45 16.00
N TYR A 188 8.36 -12.38 16.68
CA TYR A 188 6.95 -12.00 16.77
C TYR A 188 6.62 -10.72 15.98
N MET A 189 7.61 -9.92 15.63
CA MET A 189 7.41 -8.68 14.89
C MET A 189 7.44 -8.87 13.37
N ASN A 190 8.21 -9.83 12.90
CA ASN A 190 8.28 -10.16 11.48
C ASN A 190 7.55 -11.49 11.26
N GLN A 191 6.47 -11.48 10.50
CA GLN A 191 5.61 -12.64 10.26
C GLN A 191 6.30 -13.76 9.46
N GLY A 192 7.43 -14.25 9.95
CA GLY A 192 8.14 -15.40 9.41
C GLY A 192 7.64 -16.68 10.08
N ASP A 193 6.69 -17.36 9.46
CA ASP A 193 6.24 -18.68 9.87
C ASP A 193 6.69 -19.71 8.84
N ARG A 194 7.57 -20.64 9.22
CA ARG A 194 8.15 -21.64 8.32
C ARG A 194 7.10 -22.55 7.68
N TYR A 195 6.05 -22.89 8.42
CA TYR A 195 4.96 -23.73 7.92
C TYR A 195 4.13 -22.96 6.89
N LEU A 196 3.70 -21.74 7.21
CA LEU A 196 2.95 -20.88 6.29
C LEU A 196 3.78 -20.53 5.06
N ASP A 197 5.07 -20.29 5.20
CA ASP A 197 5.98 -20.04 4.08
C ASP A 197 6.13 -21.28 3.19
N SER A 198 6.14 -22.50 3.76
CA SER A 198 6.15 -23.74 2.97
C SER A 198 4.88 -23.90 2.15
N LEU A 199 3.71 -23.60 2.72
CA LEU A 199 2.44 -23.62 2.00
C LEU A 199 2.41 -22.57 0.91
N LYS A 200 2.85 -21.37 1.22
CA LYS A 200 2.93 -20.24 0.27
C LYS A 200 3.84 -20.53 -0.92
N ASN A 201 4.90 -21.29 -0.71
CA ASN A 201 5.88 -21.63 -1.72
C ASN A 201 5.68 -23.04 -2.32
N SER A 202 4.59 -23.71 -1.98
CA SER A 202 4.29 -25.06 -2.46
C SER A 202 4.15 -25.14 -3.99
N VAL A 203 4.47 -26.29 -4.55
CA VAL A 203 4.33 -26.56 -5.99
C VAL A 203 2.87 -26.37 -6.43
N GLY A 204 1.91 -26.86 -5.64
CA GLY A 204 0.48 -26.73 -5.95
C GLY A 204 0.05 -25.28 -6.09
N ARG A 205 0.52 -24.39 -5.21
CA ARG A 205 0.23 -22.95 -5.34
C ARG A 205 0.82 -22.34 -6.60
N LYS A 206 2.04 -22.71 -6.96
CA LYS A 206 2.67 -22.20 -8.20
C LYS A 206 1.88 -22.60 -9.44
N VAL A 207 1.44 -23.86 -9.52
CA VAL A 207 0.61 -24.35 -10.63
C VAL A 207 -0.69 -23.56 -10.71
N VAL A 208 -1.42 -23.42 -9.62
CA VAL A 208 -2.67 -22.64 -9.58
C VAL A 208 -2.44 -21.18 -9.97
N GLN A 209 -1.35 -20.58 -9.51
CA GLN A 209 -0.98 -19.20 -9.85
C GLN A 209 -0.69 -19.05 -11.35
N GLU A 210 0.01 -20.01 -11.94
CA GLU A 210 0.30 -20.01 -13.37
C GLU A 210 -0.95 -20.20 -14.22
N GLU A 211 -1.84 -21.12 -13.85
CA GLU A 211 -3.12 -21.35 -14.54
C GLU A 211 -4.02 -20.12 -14.44
N PHE A 212 -4.12 -19.51 -13.25
CA PHE A 212 -4.85 -18.27 -13.06
C PHE A 212 -4.29 -17.15 -13.92
N SER A 213 -2.95 -17.01 -13.93
CA SER A 213 -2.30 -15.98 -14.75
C SER A 213 -2.52 -16.20 -16.23
N LYS A 214 -2.43 -17.44 -16.75
CA LYS A 214 -2.72 -17.76 -18.15
C LYS A 214 -4.15 -17.39 -18.54
N LYS A 215 -5.10 -17.60 -17.63
CA LYS A 215 -6.53 -17.35 -17.88
C LYS A 215 -6.91 -15.87 -17.78
N HIS A 216 -6.28 -15.11 -16.89
CA HIS A 216 -6.72 -13.77 -16.52
C HIS A 216 -5.72 -12.66 -16.86
N ALA A 217 -4.46 -12.97 -17.16
CA ALA A 217 -3.48 -11.97 -17.51
C ALA A 217 -3.77 -11.40 -18.91
N CYS A 218 -4.03 -10.12 -18.99
CA CYS A 218 -4.25 -9.41 -20.24
C CYS A 218 -3.31 -8.20 -20.30
N TYR A 219 -2.21 -8.35 -21.04
CA TYR A 219 -1.23 -7.28 -21.22
C TYR A 219 -1.40 -6.52 -22.52
N SER A 220 -2.20 -7.06 -23.48
CA SER A 220 -2.34 -6.56 -24.84
C SER A 220 -2.72 -5.09 -24.90
N ARG A 221 -3.68 -4.67 -24.10
CA ARG A 221 -4.12 -3.28 -24.05
C ARG A 221 -2.98 -2.33 -23.69
N VAL A 222 -2.26 -2.61 -22.59
CA VAL A 222 -1.15 -1.75 -22.15
C VAL A 222 -0.05 -1.73 -23.20
N MET A 223 0.28 -2.88 -23.80
CA MET A 223 1.29 -2.94 -24.85
C MET A 223 0.89 -2.13 -26.09
N GLN A 224 -0.37 -2.21 -26.53
CA GLN A 224 -0.89 -1.45 -27.67
C GLN A 224 -0.91 0.07 -27.40
N GLU A 225 -1.20 0.48 -26.18
CA GLU A 225 -1.17 1.89 -25.80
C GLU A 225 0.27 2.46 -25.79
N LEU A 226 1.27 1.67 -25.41
CA LEU A 226 2.65 2.13 -25.26
C LEU A 226 3.51 1.96 -26.50
N PHE A 227 3.23 0.94 -27.32
CA PHE A 227 4.09 0.54 -28.44
C PHE A 227 3.32 0.50 -29.76
N ASN A 228 3.96 0.93 -30.85
CA ASN A 228 3.38 0.96 -32.19
C ASN A 228 3.68 -0.30 -33.04
N ASP A 229 4.47 -1.24 -32.53
CA ASP A 229 4.89 -2.45 -33.25
C ASP A 229 4.72 -3.72 -32.37
N PRO A 230 3.59 -4.45 -32.51
CA PRO A 230 3.35 -5.66 -31.71
C PRO A 230 4.36 -6.79 -31.97
N ALA A 231 4.92 -6.90 -33.16
CA ALA A 231 5.90 -7.93 -33.49
C ALA A 231 7.23 -7.65 -32.77
N TRP A 232 7.65 -6.42 -32.75
CA TRP A 232 8.82 -5.96 -31.99
C TRP A 232 8.62 -6.20 -30.48
N VAL A 233 7.46 -5.87 -29.93
CA VAL A 233 7.11 -6.10 -28.51
C VAL A 233 7.26 -7.57 -28.15
N LYS A 234 6.72 -8.47 -28.97
CA LYS A 234 6.81 -9.92 -28.74
C LYS A 234 8.25 -10.43 -28.66
N GLN A 235 9.15 -9.84 -29.42
CA GLN A 235 10.58 -10.25 -29.48
C GLN A 235 11.43 -9.59 -28.40
N ASN A 236 11.10 -8.35 -28.00
CA ASN A 236 12.01 -7.49 -27.22
C ASN A 236 11.54 -7.21 -25.79
N ILE A 237 10.25 -7.42 -25.47
CA ILE A 237 9.66 -7.03 -24.20
C ILE A 237 9.13 -8.24 -23.44
N ASN A 238 9.57 -8.40 -22.20
CA ASN A 238 8.86 -9.25 -21.24
C ASN A 238 7.59 -8.51 -20.78
N GLN A 239 6.49 -8.76 -21.49
CA GLN A 239 5.23 -8.03 -21.30
C GLN A 239 4.67 -8.19 -19.88
N SER A 240 4.77 -9.39 -19.30
CA SER A 240 4.31 -9.65 -17.93
C SER A 240 5.09 -8.86 -16.90
N ASP A 241 6.42 -8.85 -17.00
CA ASP A 241 7.28 -8.15 -16.05
C ASP A 241 7.13 -6.63 -16.18
N LEU A 242 7.13 -6.13 -17.42
CA LEU A 242 6.93 -4.69 -17.69
C LEU A 242 5.58 -4.22 -17.14
N ASN A 243 4.47 -4.94 -17.44
CA ASN A 243 3.14 -4.58 -16.95
C ASN A 243 3.09 -4.57 -15.43
N ARG A 244 3.63 -5.60 -14.78
CA ARG A 244 3.69 -5.71 -13.32
C ARG A 244 4.47 -4.55 -12.70
N LYS A 245 5.64 -4.22 -13.26
CA LYS A 245 6.49 -3.14 -12.76
C LYS A 245 5.88 -1.76 -12.98
N LEU A 246 5.23 -1.53 -14.11
CA LEU A 246 4.48 -0.29 -14.36
C LEU A 246 3.31 -0.14 -13.35
N TYR A 247 2.56 -1.21 -13.10
CA TYR A 247 1.50 -1.20 -12.10
C TYR A 247 2.02 -0.92 -10.70
N GLU A 248 3.08 -1.61 -10.26
CA GLU A 248 3.71 -1.39 -8.95
C GLU A 248 4.20 0.06 -8.80
N MET A 249 4.84 0.60 -9.84
CA MET A 249 5.31 1.98 -9.87
C MET A 249 4.15 2.98 -9.78
N ALA A 250 3.14 2.85 -10.64
CA ALA A 250 1.97 3.72 -10.64
C ALA A 250 1.21 3.68 -9.30
N SER A 251 1.13 2.49 -8.69
CA SER A 251 0.50 2.33 -7.38
C SER A 251 1.31 2.98 -6.25
N SER A 252 2.65 2.87 -6.30
CA SER A 252 3.53 3.34 -5.23
C SER A 252 3.68 4.86 -5.17
N VAL A 253 3.49 5.58 -6.28
CA VAL A 253 3.64 7.06 -6.31
C VAL A 253 2.65 7.79 -5.40
N GLN A 254 1.51 7.19 -5.07
CA GLN A 254 0.60 7.77 -4.08
C GLN A 254 1.20 7.85 -2.66
N GLY A 255 2.28 7.13 -2.42
CA GLY A 255 3.06 7.18 -1.17
C GLY A 255 4.18 8.22 -1.16
N THR A 256 4.35 8.97 -2.25
CA THR A 256 5.34 10.06 -2.38
C THR A 256 4.63 11.42 -2.43
N GLU A 257 5.28 12.46 -1.97
CA GLU A 257 4.77 13.85 -2.07
C GLU A 257 5.40 14.61 -3.24
N SER A 258 5.96 13.88 -4.19
CA SER A 258 6.70 14.52 -5.27
C SER A 258 5.82 15.31 -6.23
N VAL A 259 6.44 16.28 -6.89
CA VAL A 259 5.87 17.02 -8.02
C VAL A 259 5.41 16.05 -9.13
N SER A 260 6.11 14.92 -9.29
CA SER A 260 5.75 13.83 -10.20
C SER A 260 4.39 13.23 -9.91
N TYR A 261 4.03 13.06 -8.62
CA TYR A 261 2.71 12.57 -8.22
C TYR A 261 1.59 13.56 -8.58
N THR A 262 1.81 14.83 -8.31
CA THR A 262 0.83 15.89 -8.60
C THR A 262 0.55 15.99 -10.09
N HIS A 263 1.58 15.91 -10.93
CA HIS A 263 1.44 15.90 -12.38
C HIS A 263 0.77 14.63 -12.92
N LEU A 264 1.06 13.46 -12.36
CA LEU A 264 0.39 12.22 -12.74
C LEU A 264 -1.11 12.27 -12.43
N ARG A 265 -1.49 12.76 -11.25
CA ARG A 265 -2.91 12.91 -10.87
C ARG A 265 -3.68 13.89 -11.76
N ALA A 266 -3.07 15.00 -12.12
CA ALA A 266 -3.72 16.01 -12.96
C ALA A 266 -4.02 15.50 -14.38
N HIS A 267 -3.22 14.56 -14.89
CA HIS A 267 -3.42 13.96 -16.22
C HIS A 267 -4.39 12.77 -16.20
N GLU A 268 -4.42 11.96 -15.13
CA GLU A 268 -5.36 10.84 -15.01
C GLU A 268 -6.80 11.29 -14.86
N THR A 269 -7.05 12.39 -14.16
CA THR A 269 -8.41 12.96 -14.04
C THR A 269 -8.93 13.55 -15.33
N LYS A 270 -8.09 13.98 -16.26
CA LYS A 270 -8.49 14.48 -17.58
C LYS A 270 -8.66 13.38 -18.65
N ALA A 271 -8.03 12.22 -18.47
CA ALA A 271 -8.12 11.12 -19.45
C ALA A 271 -9.28 10.14 -19.18
N ASN A 272 -9.94 10.25 -18.02
CA ASN A 272 -11.06 9.39 -17.61
C ASN A 272 -12.41 10.12 -17.55
N LEU A 273 -12.50 11.36 -18.07
CA LEU A 273 -13.72 12.10 -18.39
C LEU A 273 -13.94 12.13 -19.90
#